data_2c0ccdc1e08a74b56272783e0de4d804
#
_entry.id   2c0ccdc1e08a74b56272783e0de4d804
#
_cell.length_a   1.000
_cell.length_b   1.000
_cell.length_c   1.000
_cell.angle_alpha   90.00
_cell.angle_beta   90.00
_cell.angle_gamma   90.00
#
_symmetry.space_group_name_H-M   'P 1'
#
loop_
_entity.id
_entity.type
_entity.pdbx_description
1 polymer ?
#
loop_
_entity_poly.entity_id
_entity_poly.type
_entity_poly.pdbx_seq_one_letter_code
_entity_poly.pdbx_strand_id
1 'polypeptide(L)'
;MADLGAGTGAFTLALAELVGPSGEIVAIDRDRGALRELERRVRPGGATVRTLGADFAKPLALDSLDGVVMANSLHFVRDKSPVFALVHTMLKPSGRLLLVEYDTDDGNPYVPHPLSFETWRALADASGFTGTRKLASVPSRFLGRIFSAESLRA
;
A
#
# COMPACT_ATOMS: atom_id res chain seq x y z
N MET A 1 5.58 0.74 -10.16
CA MET A 1 4.70 0.49 -9.00
C MET A 1 4.67 1.72 -8.08
N ALA A 2 3.69 1.82 -7.18
CA ALA A 2 3.70 2.84 -6.12
C ALA A 2 3.56 2.18 -4.73
N ASP A 3 4.19 2.79 -3.71
CA ASP A 3 4.06 2.44 -2.29
C ASP A 3 3.40 3.63 -1.57
N LEU A 4 2.16 3.46 -1.15
CA LEU A 4 1.33 4.51 -0.57
C LEU A 4 1.40 4.47 0.97
N GLY A 5 2.03 5.47 1.56
CA GLY A 5 2.38 5.52 2.97
C GLY A 5 3.68 4.77 3.25
N ALA A 6 4.70 5.04 2.46
CA ALA A 6 5.96 4.31 2.46
C ALA A 6 6.77 4.42 3.76
N GLY A 7 6.57 5.50 4.53
CA GLY A 7 7.33 5.77 5.74
C GLY A 7 8.83 5.76 5.47
N THR A 8 9.60 5.09 6.30
CA THR A 8 11.06 4.91 6.14
C THR A 8 11.44 3.82 5.14
N GLY A 9 10.45 3.26 4.41
CA GLY A 9 10.66 2.43 3.23
C GLY A 9 10.87 0.95 3.47
N ALA A 10 10.39 0.37 4.56
CA ALA A 10 10.55 -1.07 4.81
C ALA A 10 9.99 -1.92 3.65
N PHE A 11 8.79 -1.62 3.17
CA PHE A 11 8.19 -2.31 2.04
C PHE A 11 8.76 -1.84 0.70
N THR A 12 9.01 -0.53 0.53
CA THR A 12 9.63 0.02 -0.68
C THR A 12 10.95 -0.67 -1.00
N LEU A 13 11.83 -0.87 -0.01
CA LEU A 13 13.14 -1.49 -0.21
C LEU A 13 13.01 -2.98 -0.57
N ALA A 14 12.13 -3.72 0.10
CA ALA A 14 11.85 -5.11 -0.24
C ALA A 14 11.28 -5.26 -1.66
N LEU A 15 10.36 -4.37 -2.06
CA LEU A 15 9.82 -4.33 -3.41
C LEU A 15 10.90 -4.00 -4.45
N ALA A 16 11.83 -3.08 -4.15
CA ALA A 16 12.90 -2.71 -5.06
C ALA A 16 13.81 -3.90 -5.40
N GLU A 17 14.09 -4.76 -4.42
CA GLU A 17 14.84 -6.01 -4.65
C GLU A 17 14.04 -7.00 -5.51
N LEU A 18 12.74 -7.18 -5.23
CA LEU A 18 11.88 -8.13 -5.94
C LEU A 18 11.58 -7.70 -7.38
N VAL A 19 11.35 -6.42 -7.62
CA VAL A 19 11.04 -5.87 -8.95
C VAL A 19 12.29 -5.84 -9.83
N GLY A 20 13.46 -5.62 -9.22
CA GLY A 20 14.74 -5.66 -9.92
C GLY A 20 15.05 -4.38 -10.73
N PRO A 21 16.23 -4.36 -11.40
CA PRO A 21 16.83 -3.12 -11.92
C PRO A 21 16.06 -2.48 -13.09
N SER A 22 15.18 -3.21 -13.76
CA SER A 22 14.34 -2.66 -14.84
C SER A 22 13.05 -2.01 -14.35
N GLY A 23 12.77 -2.09 -13.05
CA GLY A 23 11.55 -1.56 -12.47
C GLY A 23 11.69 -0.17 -11.88
N GLU A 24 10.54 0.43 -11.59
CA GLU A 24 10.44 1.73 -10.94
C GLU A 24 9.39 1.68 -9.83
N ILE A 25 9.71 2.28 -8.69
CA ILE A 25 8.81 2.42 -7.54
C ILE A 25 8.74 3.90 -7.15
N VAL A 26 7.52 4.43 -7.05
CA VAL A 26 7.26 5.75 -6.47
C VAL A 26 6.81 5.54 -5.03
N ALA A 27 7.63 5.96 -4.07
CA ALA A 27 7.34 5.90 -2.64
C ALA A 27 6.69 7.21 -2.19
N ILE A 28 5.46 7.13 -1.73
CA ILE A 28 4.65 8.30 -1.35
C ILE A 28 4.44 8.31 0.16
N ASP A 29 4.78 9.42 0.80
CA ASP A 29 4.44 9.69 2.19
C ASP A 29 4.32 11.20 2.41
N ARG A 30 3.51 11.61 3.37
CA ARG A 30 3.44 13.01 3.81
C ARG A 30 4.59 13.40 4.73
N ASP A 31 5.24 12.43 5.39
CA ASP A 31 6.42 12.64 6.21
C ASP A 31 7.69 12.69 5.35
N ARG A 32 8.10 13.90 5.01
CA ARG A 32 9.31 14.14 4.23
C ARG A 32 10.60 13.74 4.97
N GLY A 33 10.56 13.64 6.31
CA GLY A 33 11.67 13.15 7.11
C GLY A 33 11.88 11.66 6.90
N ALA A 34 10.79 10.89 6.94
CA ALA A 34 10.78 9.47 6.65
C ALA A 34 11.24 9.17 5.21
N LEU A 35 10.79 9.95 4.23
CA LEU A 35 11.22 9.80 2.83
C LEU A 35 12.74 10.06 2.67
N ARG A 36 13.30 11.07 3.32
CA ARG A 36 14.76 11.32 3.31
C ARG A 36 15.55 10.17 3.95
N GLU A 37 14.99 9.51 4.95
CA GLU A 37 15.59 8.30 5.51
C GLU A 37 15.55 7.15 4.52
N LEU A 38 14.42 6.92 3.85
CA LEU A 38 14.30 5.95 2.78
C LEU A 38 15.36 6.18 1.69
N GLU A 39 15.50 7.42 1.18
CA GLU A 39 16.48 7.77 0.14
C GLU A 39 17.90 7.35 0.52
N ARG A 40 18.30 7.55 1.77
CA ARG A 40 19.65 7.14 2.28
C ARG A 40 19.83 5.61 2.34
N ARG A 41 18.75 4.85 2.36
CA ARG A 41 18.75 3.38 2.47
C ARG A 41 18.65 2.67 1.13
N VAL A 42 18.25 3.37 0.06
CA VAL A 42 18.18 2.80 -1.29
C VAL A 42 19.59 2.34 -1.72
N ARG A 43 19.67 1.12 -2.23
CA ARG A 43 20.92 0.50 -2.68
C ARG A 43 20.92 0.30 -4.19
N PRO A 44 22.08 0.35 -4.85
CA PRO A 44 22.20 -0.01 -6.26
C PRO A 44 21.80 -1.47 -6.52
N GLY A 45 21.32 -1.74 -7.73
CA GLY A 45 21.01 -3.10 -8.20
C GLY A 45 19.55 -3.53 -8.08
N GLY A 46 18.72 -2.79 -7.33
CA GLY A 46 17.26 -2.96 -7.31
C GLY A 46 16.55 -2.03 -8.29
N ALA A 47 15.23 -1.96 -8.18
CA ALA A 47 14.41 -1.01 -8.92
C ALA A 47 14.80 0.44 -8.61
N THR A 48 14.58 1.34 -9.55
CA THR A 48 14.69 2.78 -9.31
C THR A 48 13.62 3.21 -8.31
N VAL A 49 14.03 3.83 -7.20
CA VAL A 49 13.11 4.38 -6.20
C VAL A 49 13.08 5.90 -6.31
N ARG A 50 11.90 6.45 -6.52
CA ARG A 50 11.63 7.90 -6.44
C ARG A 50 10.73 8.17 -5.25
N THR A 51 10.94 9.27 -4.55
CA THR A 51 10.11 9.69 -3.42
C THR A 51 9.19 10.85 -3.81
N LEU A 52 8.00 10.87 -3.26
CA LEU A 52 7.02 11.94 -3.45
C LEU A 52 6.38 12.30 -2.11
N GLY A 53 6.66 13.51 -1.63
CA GLY A 53 6.06 14.06 -0.41
C GLY A 53 4.61 14.51 -0.67
N ALA A 54 3.64 13.62 -0.47
CA ALA A 54 2.22 13.87 -0.74
C ALA A 54 1.31 13.05 0.19
N ASP A 55 0.05 13.45 0.27
CA ASP A 55 -1.03 12.73 0.95
C ASP A 55 -1.69 11.79 -0.06
N PHE A 56 -1.56 10.49 0.11
CA PHE A 56 -2.14 9.48 -0.79
C PHE A 56 -3.67 9.43 -0.76
N ALA A 57 -4.31 10.04 0.23
CA ALA A 57 -5.77 10.18 0.27
C ALA A 57 -6.28 11.30 -0.66
N LYS A 58 -5.40 11.99 -1.35
CA LYS A 58 -5.70 13.03 -2.35
C LYS A 58 -5.30 12.59 -3.74
N PRO A 59 -5.89 13.18 -4.81
CA PRO A 59 -5.49 12.89 -6.18
C PRO A 59 -3.97 13.08 -6.38
N LEU A 60 -3.33 12.09 -6.99
CA LEU A 60 -1.92 12.09 -7.36
C LEU A 60 -1.81 11.97 -8.88
N ALA A 61 -0.82 12.65 -9.45
CA ALA A 61 -0.52 12.53 -10.89
C ALA A 61 0.26 11.23 -11.17
N LEU A 62 -0.38 10.10 -10.89
CA LEU A 62 0.12 8.75 -11.15
C LEU A 62 -0.93 7.99 -11.94
N ASP A 63 -0.49 7.33 -12.99
CA ASP A 63 -1.33 6.48 -13.82
C ASP A 63 -0.55 5.29 -14.37
N SER A 64 -1.27 4.37 -15.01
CA SER A 64 -0.67 3.24 -15.73
C SER A 64 0.28 2.40 -14.89
N LEU A 65 0.01 2.27 -13.58
CA LEU A 65 0.81 1.46 -12.68
C LEU A 65 0.50 -0.03 -12.82
N ASP A 66 1.53 -0.87 -12.79
CA ASP A 66 1.38 -2.32 -12.73
C ASP A 66 0.94 -2.80 -11.34
N GLY A 67 1.24 -2.03 -10.31
CA GLY A 67 0.84 -2.34 -8.95
C GLY A 67 0.94 -1.17 -7.99
N VAL A 68 0.12 -1.24 -6.96
CA VAL A 68 0.13 -0.35 -5.78
C VAL A 68 0.26 -1.23 -4.55
N VAL A 69 1.09 -0.83 -3.59
CA VAL A 69 1.14 -1.43 -2.26
C VAL A 69 0.74 -0.39 -1.20
N MET A 70 0.00 -0.85 -0.22
CA MET A 70 -0.33 -0.11 1.00
C MET A 70 -0.04 -1.03 2.18
N ALA A 71 1.01 -0.72 2.93
CA ALA A 71 1.44 -1.56 4.05
C ALA A 71 1.44 -0.77 5.35
N ASN A 72 0.56 -1.13 6.28
CA ASN A 72 0.38 -0.46 7.57
C ASN A 72 0.14 1.06 7.44
N SER A 73 -0.56 1.48 6.40
CA SER A 73 -0.81 2.89 6.10
C SER A 73 -2.29 3.24 5.97
N LEU A 74 -3.10 2.28 5.54
CA LEU A 74 -4.52 2.50 5.29
C LEU A 74 -5.34 2.71 6.57
N HIS A 75 -4.92 2.14 7.70
CA HIS A 75 -5.60 2.31 8.99
C HIS A 75 -5.60 3.76 9.53
N PHE A 76 -4.80 4.66 8.97
CA PHE A 76 -4.88 6.08 9.28
C PHE A 76 -6.02 6.81 8.56
N VAL A 77 -6.64 6.18 7.57
CA VAL A 77 -7.74 6.74 6.80
C VAL A 77 -9.06 6.19 7.33
N ARG A 78 -9.96 7.08 7.79
CA ARG A 78 -11.27 6.67 8.32
C ARG A 78 -12.20 6.17 7.23
N ASP A 79 -12.46 7.00 6.22
CA ASP A 79 -13.24 6.63 5.03
C ASP A 79 -12.29 6.20 3.91
N LYS A 80 -12.29 4.92 3.64
CA LYS A 80 -11.35 4.29 2.70
C LYS A 80 -11.87 4.29 1.25
N SER A 81 -13.18 4.45 1.05
CA SER A 81 -13.78 4.37 -0.29
C SER A 81 -13.17 5.36 -1.29
N PRO A 82 -12.92 6.65 -0.95
CA PRO A 82 -12.26 7.57 -1.88
C PRO A 82 -10.84 7.15 -2.23
N VAL A 83 -10.08 6.55 -1.29
CA VAL A 83 -8.72 6.07 -1.55
C VAL A 83 -8.74 4.93 -2.56
N PHE A 84 -9.69 3.99 -2.44
CA PHE A 84 -9.81 2.89 -3.41
C PHE A 84 -10.19 3.39 -4.80
N ALA A 85 -11.09 4.36 -4.89
CA ALA A 85 -11.42 4.99 -6.17
C ALA A 85 -10.18 5.62 -6.82
N LEU A 86 -9.34 6.33 -6.05
CA LEU A 86 -8.08 6.88 -6.55
C LEU A 86 -7.11 5.78 -6.99
N VAL A 87 -6.88 4.77 -6.15
CA VAL A 87 -5.99 3.64 -6.49
C VAL A 87 -6.46 2.92 -7.75
N HIS A 88 -7.77 2.72 -7.89
CA HIS A 88 -8.33 2.11 -9.10
C HIS A 88 -7.96 2.91 -10.36
N THR A 89 -7.99 4.25 -10.31
CA THR A 89 -7.60 5.09 -11.47
C THR A 89 -6.10 5.04 -11.77
N MET A 90 -5.24 4.83 -10.76
CA MET A 90 -3.79 4.76 -10.93
C MET A 90 -3.32 3.45 -11.59
N LEU A 91 -4.04 2.37 -11.42
CA LEU A 91 -3.66 1.05 -11.90
C LEU A 91 -4.01 0.86 -13.38
N LYS A 92 -3.21 0.09 -14.11
CA LYS A 92 -3.59 -0.50 -15.42
C LYS A 92 -4.73 -1.52 -15.24
N PRO A 93 -5.48 -1.86 -16.29
CA PRO A 93 -6.32 -3.05 -16.30
C PRO A 93 -5.52 -4.28 -15.83
N SER A 94 -6.08 -5.09 -14.96
CA SER A 94 -5.41 -6.22 -14.29
C SER A 94 -4.20 -5.84 -13.41
N GLY A 95 -3.98 -4.56 -13.16
CA GLY A 95 -3.00 -4.08 -12.20
C GLY A 95 -3.34 -4.53 -10.77
N ARG A 96 -2.33 -4.69 -9.93
CA ARG A 96 -2.47 -5.32 -8.60
C ARG A 96 -2.49 -4.27 -7.49
N LEU A 97 -3.44 -4.40 -6.59
CA LEU A 97 -3.42 -3.73 -5.30
C LEU A 97 -3.03 -4.74 -4.23
N LEU A 98 -1.90 -4.49 -3.56
CA LEU A 98 -1.40 -5.28 -2.43
C LEU A 98 -1.65 -4.53 -1.13
N LEU A 99 -2.29 -5.18 -0.18
CA LEU A 99 -2.55 -4.64 1.15
C LEU A 99 -1.84 -5.48 2.21
N VAL A 100 -1.21 -4.81 3.17
CA VAL A 100 -0.76 -5.41 4.43
C VAL A 100 -1.37 -4.59 5.57
N GLU A 101 -2.21 -5.23 6.40
CA GLU A 101 -2.96 -4.53 7.44
C GLU A 101 -3.30 -5.45 8.63
N TYR A 102 -3.68 -4.86 9.76
CA TYR A 102 -4.16 -5.60 10.93
C TYR A 102 -5.54 -6.21 10.67
N ASP A 103 -5.67 -7.52 10.93
CA ASP A 103 -6.90 -8.31 10.65
C ASP A 103 -7.94 -8.13 11.77
N THR A 104 -8.46 -6.92 11.88
CA THR A 104 -9.51 -6.55 12.86
C THR A 104 -10.20 -5.25 12.40
N ASP A 105 -11.47 -5.09 12.77
CA ASP A 105 -12.20 -3.84 12.57
C ASP A 105 -12.20 -2.96 13.85
N ASP A 106 -11.63 -3.47 14.95
CA ASP A 106 -11.51 -2.77 16.22
C ASP A 106 -10.16 -2.05 16.30
N GLY A 107 -10.20 -0.72 16.27
CA GLY A 107 -9.01 0.13 16.33
C GLY A 107 -8.57 0.47 17.76
N ASN A 108 -7.39 1.07 17.84
CA ASN A 108 -6.84 1.67 19.04
C ASN A 108 -6.18 3.02 18.69
N PRO A 109 -5.67 3.80 19.67
CA PRO A 109 -5.06 5.11 19.36
C PRO A 109 -3.88 5.08 18.38
N TYR A 110 -3.18 3.96 18.24
CA TYR A 110 -2.02 3.80 17.34
C TYR A 110 -2.41 3.24 15.97
N VAL A 111 -3.50 2.48 15.92
CA VAL A 111 -4.07 1.88 14.72
C VAL A 111 -5.56 2.25 14.71
N PRO A 112 -5.91 3.50 14.35
CA PRO A 112 -7.24 4.05 14.65
C PRO A 112 -8.37 3.44 13.83
N HIS A 113 -8.12 3.03 12.60
CA HIS A 113 -9.13 2.55 11.65
C HIS A 113 -8.62 1.35 10.85
N PRO A 114 -8.25 0.22 11.52
CA PRO A 114 -7.86 -0.99 10.81
C PRO A 114 -9.06 -1.56 10.03
N LEU A 115 -8.84 -2.63 9.30
CA LEU A 115 -9.92 -3.36 8.66
C LEU A 115 -9.56 -4.85 8.59
N SER A 116 -10.53 -5.69 8.93
CA SER A 116 -10.39 -7.14 8.76
C SER A 116 -10.29 -7.52 7.28
N PHE A 117 -9.79 -8.71 6.99
CA PHE A 117 -9.76 -9.21 5.61
C PHE A 117 -11.16 -9.26 4.98
N GLU A 118 -12.19 -9.59 5.75
CA GLU A 118 -13.56 -9.64 5.24
C GLU A 118 -14.07 -8.24 4.87
N THR A 119 -13.80 -7.26 5.72
CA THR A 119 -14.12 -5.84 5.43
C THR A 119 -13.34 -5.35 4.21
N TRP A 120 -12.04 -5.68 4.11
CA TRP A 120 -11.22 -5.40 2.93
C TRP A 120 -11.85 -5.98 1.66
N ARG A 121 -12.20 -7.28 1.66
CA ARG A 121 -12.76 -7.97 0.50
C ARG A 121 -14.04 -7.30 0.00
N ALA A 122 -14.97 -7.02 0.91
CA ALA A 122 -16.23 -6.37 0.57
C ALA A 122 -16.00 -4.96 -0.01
N LEU A 123 -15.06 -4.20 0.54
CA LEU A 123 -14.74 -2.85 0.08
C LEU A 123 -14.03 -2.87 -1.29
N ALA A 124 -13.14 -3.82 -1.51
CA ALA A 124 -12.45 -3.99 -2.79
C ALA A 124 -13.45 -4.33 -3.90
N ASP A 125 -14.35 -5.30 -3.66
CA ASP A 125 -15.40 -5.69 -4.60
C ASP A 125 -16.31 -4.48 -4.94
N ALA A 126 -16.74 -3.72 -3.93
CA ALA A 126 -17.56 -2.52 -4.11
C ALA A 126 -16.83 -1.39 -4.87
N SER A 127 -15.51 -1.43 -4.91
CA SER A 127 -14.65 -0.41 -5.56
C SER A 127 -14.14 -0.82 -6.95
N GLY A 128 -14.67 -1.90 -7.53
CA GLY A 128 -14.33 -2.36 -8.88
C GLY A 128 -13.06 -3.22 -8.95
N PHE A 129 -12.61 -3.76 -7.82
CA PHE A 129 -11.56 -4.76 -7.80
C PHE A 129 -12.14 -6.17 -7.85
N THR A 130 -11.38 -7.12 -8.34
CA THR A 130 -11.76 -8.52 -8.48
C THR A 130 -10.65 -9.43 -7.98
N GLY A 131 -10.96 -10.74 -7.81
CA GLY A 131 -9.96 -11.73 -7.43
C GLY A 131 -9.31 -11.48 -6.07
N THR A 132 -10.01 -10.80 -5.17
CA THR A 132 -9.51 -10.47 -3.82
C THR A 132 -9.22 -11.75 -3.04
N ARG A 133 -7.98 -11.92 -2.63
CA ARG A 133 -7.54 -13.11 -1.88
C ARG A 133 -6.51 -12.76 -0.81
N LYS A 134 -6.59 -13.47 0.32
CA LYS A 134 -5.57 -13.41 1.37
C LYS A 134 -4.34 -14.18 0.91
N LEU A 135 -3.17 -13.56 0.99
CA LEU A 135 -1.89 -14.18 0.64
C LEU A 135 -1.23 -14.84 1.85
N ALA A 136 -1.24 -14.15 2.99
CA ALA A 136 -0.65 -14.65 4.23
C ALA A 136 -1.35 -14.02 5.45
N SER A 137 -1.14 -14.63 6.61
CA SER A 137 -1.55 -14.07 7.89
C SER A 137 -0.56 -14.51 8.97
N VAL A 138 -0.06 -13.55 9.74
CA VAL A 138 0.91 -13.79 10.81
C VAL A 138 0.44 -13.15 12.12
N PRO A 139 0.79 -13.71 13.30
CA PRO A 139 0.55 -13.07 14.57
C PRO A 139 1.26 -11.71 14.65
N SER A 140 0.61 -10.73 15.26
CA SER A 140 1.19 -9.44 15.57
C SER A 140 1.29 -9.23 17.06
N ARG A 141 2.43 -8.69 17.50
CA ARG A 141 2.60 -8.29 18.92
C ARG A 141 1.84 -7.00 19.24
N PHE A 142 1.40 -6.26 18.22
CA PHE A 142 0.75 -4.97 18.38
C PHE A 142 -0.78 -5.08 18.46
N LEU A 143 -1.37 -5.85 17.55
CA LEU A 143 -2.83 -5.94 17.44
C LEU A 143 -3.21 -7.24 16.72
N GLY A 144 -3.46 -8.30 17.49
CA GLY A 144 -3.96 -9.59 16.98
C GLY A 144 -3.11 -10.22 15.88
N ARG A 145 -3.50 -10.03 14.65
CA ARG A 145 -2.84 -10.58 13.46
C ARG A 145 -2.66 -9.49 12.39
N ILE A 146 -1.67 -9.69 11.53
CA ILE A 146 -1.50 -8.94 10.29
C ILE A 146 -1.80 -9.89 9.14
N PHE A 147 -2.55 -9.45 8.14
CA PHE A 147 -2.72 -10.16 6.88
C PHE A 147 -2.07 -9.41 5.72
N SER A 148 -1.71 -10.13 4.69
CA SER A 148 -1.47 -9.60 3.37
C SER A 148 -2.49 -10.14 2.39
N ALA A 149 -2.92 -9.30 1.46
CA ALA A 149 -3.90 -9.66 0.45
C ALA A 149 -3.60 -8.97 -0.88
N GLU A 150 -4.12 -9.53 -1.96
CA GLU A 150 -4.14 -8.85 -3.26
C GLU A 150 -5.56 -8.73 -3.79
N SER A 151 -5.76 -7.71 -4.63
CA SER A 151 -6.94 -7.52 -5.45
C SER A 151 -6.50 -7.02 -6.83
N LEU A 152 -7.22 -7.38 -7.87
CA LEU A 152 -6.90 -6.98 -9.24
C LEU A 152 -7.88 -5.89 -9.69
N ARG A 153 -7.38 -4.87 -10.38
CA ARG A 153 -8.26 -3.94 -11.09
C ARG A 153 -9.00 -4.70 -12.20
N ALA A 154 -10.34 -4.65 -12.19
CA ALA A 154 -11.16 -5.19 -13.25
C ALA A 154 -10.94 -4.44 -14.59
#